data_3169f041432edda608c21848b17549db
#
_entry.id   3169f041432edda608c21848b17549db
#
_cell.length_a   1.000
_cell.length_b   1.000
_cell.length_c   1.000
_cell.angle_alpha   90.00
_cell.angle_beta   90.00
_cell.angle_gamma   90.00
#
_symmetry.space_group_name_H-M   'P 1'
#
loop_
_entity.id
_entity.type
_entity.pdbx_description
1 polymer ?
#
loop_
_entity_poly.entity_id
_entity_poly.type
_entity_poly.pdbx_seq_one_letter_code
_entity_poly.pdbx_strand_id
1 'polypeptide(L)'
;TATGNIVPGANDTYDLGASGNVWRNLYTGDLHLSNEAKTEGNIVDGTKGSWTLQEGKDDIFMVNNISKEKFKIKLDKIKGDL
;
A
#
# COMPACT_ATOMS: atom_id res chain seq x y z
N THR A 1 6.35 -15.65 -16.61
CA THR A 1 6.28 -15.85 -15.17
C THR A 1 7.59 -15.42 -14.53
N ALA A 2 7.51 -14.55 -13.54
CA ALA A 2 8.69 -14.09 -12.83
C ALA A 2 9.12 -15.16 -11.81
N THR A 3 10.43 -15.39 -11.72
CA THR A 3 10.98 -16.32 -10.74
C THR A 3 11.68 -15.60 -9.60
N GLY A 4 11.52 -14.28 -9.53
CA GLY A 4 12.12 -13.45 -8.49
C GLY A 4 11.44 -12.09 -8.48
N ASN A 5 12.15 -11.11 -7.94
CA ASN A 5 11.61 -9.76 -7.84
C ASN A 5 11.43 -9.10 -9.19
N ILE A 6 10.38 -8.28 -9.32
CA ILE A 6 10.17 -7.43 -10.48
C ILE A 6 10.30 -6.00 -9.98
N VAL A 7 11.30 -5.27 -10.49
CA VAL A 7 11.53 -3.89 -10.07
C VAL A 7 11.58 -2.97 -11.28
N PRO A 8 11.10 -1.72 -11.15
CA PRO A 8 11.20 -0.75 -12.25
C PRO A 8 12.64 -0.27 -12.43
N GLY A 9 12.91 0.30 -13.59
CA GLY A 9 14.25 0.82 -13.90
C GLY A 9 14.63 2.06 -13.10
N ALA A 10 13.66 2.77 -12.53
CA ALA A 10 13.92 3.97 -11.74
C ALA A 10 12.92 4.05 -10.60
N ASN A 11 13.36 4.61 -9.46
CA ASN A 11 12.54 4.73 -8.26
C ASN A 11 11.44 5.77 -8.47
N ASP A 12 10.19 5.40 -8.09
CA ASP A 12 9.03 6.30 -8.11
C ASP A 12 8.86 7.02 -9.45
N THR A 13 8.99 6.27 -10.55
CA THR A 13 8.94 6.84 -11.90
C THR A 13 7.89 6.18 -12.78
N TYR A 14 7.69 4.89 -12.65
CA TYR A 14 6.81 4.12 -13.53
C TYR A 14 5.61 3.56 -12.80
N ASP A 15 4.51 3.41 -13.53
CA ASP A 15 3.25 2.89 -13.00
C ASP A 15 3.10 1.40 -13.27
N LEU A 16 2.31 0.74 -12.43
CA LEU A 16 1.82 -0.60 -12.71
C LEU A 16 0.32 -0.48 -13.03
N GLY A 17 -0.01 -0.64 -14.32
CA GLY A 17 -1.37 -0.40 -14.79
C GLY A 17 -1.62 1.05 -15.17
N ALA A 18 -2.85 1.37 -15.52
CA ALA A 18 -3.26 2.71 -15.92
C ALA A 18 -4.74 2.89 -15.62
N SER A 19 -5.23 4.14 -15.62
CA SER A 19 -6.62 4.42 -15.26
C SER A 19 -7.64 3.74 -16.18
N GLY A 20 -7.31 3.56 -17.44
CA GLY A 20 -8.17 2.86 -18.39
C GLY A 20 -7.88 1.37 -18.53
N ASN A 21 -6.82 0.89 -17.90
CA ASN A 21 -6.37 -0.51 -17.98
C ASN A 21 -5.90 -0.95 -16.61
N VAL A 22 -6.88 -1.25 -15.75
CA VAL A 22 -6.59 -1.68 -14.37
C VAL A 22 -6.40 -3.19 -14.33
N TRP A 23 -5.56 -3.65 -13.39
CA TRP A 23 -5.45 -5.06 -13.10
C TRP A 23 -6.73 -5.54 -12.43
N ARG A 24 -7.24 -6.72 -12.81
CA ARG A 24 -8.47 -7.23 -12.20
C ARG A 24 -8.30 -7.49 -10.72
N ASN A 25 -7.19 -8.08 -10.34
CA ASN A 25 -6.89 -8.40 -8.94
C ASN A 25 -5.39 -8.27 -8.72
N LEU A 26 -5.01 -7.91 -7.51
CA LEU A 26 -3.62 -7.95 -7.07
C LEU A 26 -3.51 -8.95 -5.92
N TYR A 27 -2.69 -9.98 -6.11
CA TYR A 27 -2.45 -11.00 -5.09
C TYR A 27 -1.10 -10.72 -4.45
N THR A 28 -1.12 -10.27 -3.20
CA THR A 28 0.10 -9.93 -2.47
C THR A 28 -0.11 -10.16 -0.98
N GLY A 29 0.97 -10.39 -0.25
CA GLY A 29 0.94 -10.42 1.21
C GLY A 29 0.95 -9.00 1.76
N ASP A 30 2.11 -8.40 1.88
CA ASP A 30 2.25 -7.04 2.38
C ASP A 30 2.16 -6.03 1.24
N LEU A 31 1.61 -4.86 1.52
CA LEU A 31 1.61 -3.75 0.59
C LEU A 31 2.40 -2.60 1.22
N HIS A 32 3.48 -2.21 0.58
CA HIS A 32 4.37 -1.14 1.08
C HIS A 32 4.10 0.14 0.32
N LEU A 33 3.81 1.21 1.05
CA LEU A 33 3.51 2.52 0.50
C LEU A 33 4.58 3.50 0.97
N SER A 34 5.22 4.18 0.02
CA SER A 34 6.21 5.19 0.37
C SER A 34 6.20 6.31 -0.67
N ASN A 35 6.18 7.55 -0.18
CA ASN A 35 6.38 8.72 -1.03
C ASN A 35 7.63 9.49 -0.64
N GLU A 36 8.58 8.81 -0.01
CA GLU A 36 9.81 9.46 0.47
C GLU A 36 10.64 10.03 -0.66
N ALA A 37 10.52 9.46 -1.88
CA ALA A 37 11.24 9.94 -3.05
C ALA A 37 10.60 11.16 -3.70
N LYS A 38 9.34 11.49 -3.36
CA LYS A 38 8.63 12.62 -3.96
C LYS A 38 9.05 13.93 -3.29
N THR A 39 9.41 14.92 -4.08
CA THR A 39 9.83 16.22 -3.56
C THR A 39 8.70 16.93 -2.81
N GLU A 40 7.48 16.88 -3.37
CA GLU A 40 6.33 17.62 -2.85
C GLU A 40 5.55 16.92 -1.74
N GLY A 41 5.87 15.62 -1.48
CA GLY A 41 5.09 14.86 -0.51
C GLY A 41 3.70 14.51 -1.01
N ASN A 42 2.75 14.22 -0.08
CA ASN A 42 1.38 13.89 -0.46
C ASN A 42 0.55 15.15 -0.68
N ILE A 43 -0.60 15.02 -1.35
CA ILE A 43 -1.42 16.17 -1.74
C ILE A 43 -2.33 16.67 -0.61
N VAL A 44 -2.38 15.98 0.53
CA VAL A 44 -3.27 16.35 1.63
C VAL A 44 -2.58 17.32 2.58
N ASP A 45 -1.40 16.96 3.07
CA ASP A 45 -0.68 17.78 4.04
C ASP A 45 0.80 17.99 3.67
N GLY A 46 1.22 17.49 2.52
CA GLY A 46 2.59 17.69 2.04
C GLY A 46 3.66 16.88 2.75
N THR A 47 3.27 15.99 3.65
CA THR A 47 4.25 15.19 4.37
C THR A 47 4.67 13.95 3.59
N LYS A 48 5.77 13.35 4.03
CA LYS A 48 6.32 12.13 3.47
C LYS A 48 6.25 11.02 4.50
N GLY A 49 6.00 9.80 4.05
CA GLY A 49 5.90 8.68 4.96
C GLY A 49 6.26 7.37 4.31
N SER A 50 6.28 6.34 5.15
CA SER A 50 6.51 4.97 4.72
C SER A 50 5.64 4.07 5.59
N TRP A 51 4.73 3.35 4.95
CA TRP A 51 3.75 2.52 5.64
C TRP A 51 3.67 1.14 5.02
N THR A 52 3.29 0.16 5.82
CA THR A 52 3.02 -1.20 5.35
C THR A 52 1.63 -1.61 5.78
N LEU A 53 0.84 -2.06 4.80
CA LEU A 53 -0.49 -2.63 5.03
C LEU A 53 -0.34 -4.15 5.14
N GLN A 54 -0.82 -4.73 6.23
CA GLN A 54 -0.70 -6.17 6.49
C GLN A 54 -2.02 -6.75 6.97
N GLU A 55 -2.25 -8.01 6.62
CA GLU A 55 -3.40 -8.75 7.12
C GLU A 55 -3.02 -9.60 8.32
N GLY A 56 -3.90 -9.66 9.30
CA GLY A 56 -3.83 -10.63 10.36
C GLY A 56 -4.94 -11.66 10.18
N LYS A 57 -5.12 -12.51 11.19
CA LYS A 57 -6.17 -13.52 11.13
C LYS A 57 -7.56 -12.87 11.12
N ASP A 58 -7.75 -11.84 11.93
CA ASP A 58 -9.06 -11.23 12.12
C ASP A 58 -9.11 -9.74 11.78
N ASP A 59 -7.97 -9.11 11.53
CA ASP A 59 -7.88 -7.67 11.35
C ASP A 59 -6.92 -7.29 10.25
N ILE A 60 -7.00 -6.03 9.82
CA ILE A 60 -6.06 -5.42 8.88
C ILE A 60 -5.25 -4.39 9.68
N PHE A 61 -3.94 -4.39 9.47
CA PHE A 61 -3.03 -3.53 10.23
C PHE A 61 -2.25 -2.59 9.32
N MET A 62 -1.91 -1.43 9.87
CA MET A 62 -0.98 -0.49 9.24
C MET A 62 0.22 -0.32 10.15
N VAL A 63 1.40 -0.40 9.58
CA VAL A 63 2.65 -0.17 10.31
C VAL A 63 3.29 1.10 9.76
N ASN A 64 3.57 2.06 10.63
CA ASN A 64 4.36 3.23 10.26
C ASN A 64 5.84 2.81 10.33
N ASN A 65 6.48 2.71 9.17
CA ASN A 65 7.86 2.19 9.11
C ASN A 65 8.88 3.16 9.68
N ILE A 66 8.53 4.45 9.79
CA ILE A 66 9.43 5.47 10.33
C ILE A 66 9.37 5.50 11.86
N SER A 67 8.15 5.62 12.42
CA SER A 67 7.96 5.69 13.88
C SER A 67 7.96 4.30 14.53
N LYS A 68 7.76 3.25 13.73
CA LYS A 68 7.62 1.86 14.19
C LYS A 68 6.32 1.60 14.94
N GLU A 69 5.40 2.56 14.94
CA GLU A 69 4.10 2.38 15.56
C GLU A 69 3.19 1.51 14.69
N LYS A 70 2.34 0.73 15.36
CA LYS A 70 1.45 -0.22 14.69
C LYS A 70 0.02 0.17 14.99
N PHE A 71 -0.83 0.10 13.98
CA PHE A 71 -2.22 0.52 14.08
C PHE A 71 -3.14 -0.56 13.54
N LYS A 72 -4.30 -0.72 14.15
CA LYS A 72 -5.36 -1.58 13.64
C LYS A 72 -6.34 -0.71 12.87
N ILE A 73 -6.67 -1.11 11.63
CA ILE A 73 -7.67 -0.39 10.87
C ILE A 73 -9.04 -0.72 11.45
N LYS A 74 -9.81 0.33 11.78
CA LYS A 74 -11.15 0.16 12.31
C LYS A 74 -12.09 -0.19 11.17
N LEU A 75 -12.71 -1.37 11.26
CA LEU A 75 -13.62 -1.87 10.24
C LEU A 75 -14.99 -2.11 10.84
N ASP A 76 -16.03 -1.74 10.09
CA ASP A 76 -17.40 -2.00 10.49
C ASP A 76 -17.93 -3.21 9.72
N LYS A 77 -18.39 -4.20 10.46
CA LYS A 77 -18.95 -5.41 9.86
C LYS A 77 -20.26 -5.07 9.16
N ILE A 78 -20.39 -5.51 7.91
CA ILE A 78 -21.66 -5.35 7.19
C ILE A 78 -22.66 -6.33 7.78
N LYS A 79 -23.82 -5.82 8.19
CA LYS A 79 -24.86 -6.61 8.80
C LYS A 79 -25.71 -7.31 7.75
N GLY A 80 -26.18 -8.51 8.07
CA GLY A 80 -27.11 -9.24 7.26
C GLY A 80 -26.47 -10.24 6.32
N ASP A 81 -27.32 -10.95 5.63
CA ASP A 81 -26.91 -11.95 4.63
C ASP A 81 -26.77 -11.27 3.28
N LEU A 82 -25.67 -11.55 2.62
CA LEU A 82 -25.43 -11.02 1.27
C LEU A 82 -25.72 -12.07 0.22
#